data_f7409914c644a3358b8e74f6dea9940e
#
_entry.id   f7409914c644a3358b8e74f6dea9940e
#
_cell.length_a   1.000
_cell.length_b   1.000
_cell.length_c   1.000
_cell.angle_alpha   90.00
_cell.angle_beta   90.00
_cell.angle_gamma   90.00
#
_symmetry.space_group_name_H-M   'P 1'
#
loop_
_entity.id
_entity.type
_entity.pdbx_description
1 polymer ?
#
loop_
_entity_poly.entity_id
_entity_poly.type
_entity_poly.pdbx_seq_one_letter_code
_entity_poly.pdbx_strand_id
1 'polypeptide(L)'
;MSRRPRRQAKPALAPRGLRPLLTASQVRELGLVHISNLDLIAKGAATAQVLLGVMGGVLTWHRVAQEIGRGEAEMVQQLELFAAVFDRYQQTGRVIFTGPEYQLAKRGVETQDALAELVDQHTAVAAAAWSEAQVNSLNTSRRAA
;
A
#
# COMPACT_ATOMS: atom_id res chain seq x y z
N MET A 1 41.58 19.76 -23.86
CA MET A 1 40.90 18.43 -23.74
C MET A 1 40.05 18.41 -22.51
N SER A 2 38.72 18.41 -22.63
CA SER A 2 37.80 18.36 -21.51
C SER A 2 37.64 16.90 -21.08
N ARG A 3 38.08 16.54 -19.88
CA ARG A 3 37.83 15.25 -19.26
C ARG A 3 36.35 15.18 -18.91
N ARG A 4 35.59 14.34 -19.62
CA ARG A 4 34.20 14.00 -19.21
C ARG A 4 34.24 13.42 -17.80
N PRO A 5 33.41 13.91 -16.86
CA PRO A 5 33.34 13.32 -15.53
C PRO A 5 32.91 11.84 -15.67
N ARG A 6 33.72 10.94 -15.11
CA ARG A 6 33.36 9.52 -14.98
C ARG A 6 32.05 9.46 -14.22
N ARG A 7 30.96 9.06 -14.88
CA ARG A 7 29.71 8.71 -14.17
C ARG A 7 30.06 7.63 -13.17
N GLN A 8 30.06 7.98 -11.89
CA GLN A 8 30.17 6.98 -10.84
C GLN A 8 28.99 6.01 -11.00
N ALA A 9 29.29 4.74 -11.23
CA ALA A 9 28.29 3.70 -11.26
C ALA A 9 27.58 3.67 -9.90
N LYS A 10 26.25 3.65 -9.91
CA LYS A 10 25.48 3.46 -8.67
C LYS A 10 25.94 2.14 -8.03
N PRO A 11 26.15 2.11 -6.70
CA PRO A 11 26.54 0.87 -6.04
C PRO A 11 25.49 -0.22 -6.31
N ALA A 12 25.94 -1.42 -6.63
CA ALA A 12 25.07 -2.55 -6.85
C ALA A 12 24.28 -2.86 -5.57
N LEU A 13 22.96 -3.12 -5.72
CA LEU A 13 22.12 -3.57 -4.60
C LEU A 13 22.62 -4.93 -4.08
N ALA A 14 22.61 -5.09 -2.76
CA ALA A 14 22.86 -6.38 -2.13
C ALA A 14 21.88 -7.44 -2.65
N PRO A 15 22.29 -8.72 -2.74
CA PRO A 15 21.39 -9.82 -3.05
C PRO A 15 20.17 -9.82 -2.11
N ARG A 16 19.00 -10.22 -2.62
CA ARG A 16 17.73 -10.13 -1.89
C ARG A 16 17.77 -10.74 -0.48
N GLY A 17 18.43 -11.91 -0.30
CA GLY A 17 18.56 -12.58 0.99
C GLY A 17 19.48 -11.87 2.00
N LEU A 18 20.26 -10.86 1.57
CA LEU A 18 21.17 -10.06 2.42
C LEU A 18 20.68 -8.65 2.66
N ARG A 19 19.50 -8.27 2.15
CA ARG A 19 18.90 -6.96 2.38
C ARG A 19 18.25 -6.92 3.76
N PRO A 20 18.39 -5.78 4.50
CA PRO A 20 17.78 -5.69 5.81
C PRO A 20 16.26 -5.71 5.71
N LEU A 21 15.62 -6.51 6.57
CA LEU A 21 14.19 -6.53 6.77
C LEU A 21 13.72 -5.25 7.49
N LEU A 22 12.41 -5.03 7.52
CA LEU A 22 11.82 -4.00 8.36
C LEU A 22 12.13 -4.30 9.83
N THR A 23 12.37 -3.24 10.60
CA THR A 23 12.55 -3.37 12.06
C THR A 23 11.23 -3.70 12.74
N ALA A 24 11.27 -4.29 13.93
CA ALA A 24 10.07 -4.56 14.73
C ALA A 24 9.26 -3.29 15.01
N SER A 25 9.92 -2.14 15.17
CA SER A 25 9.27 -0.84 15.33
C SER A 25 8.52 -0.42 14.07
N GLN A 26 9.14 -0.55 12.90
CA GLN A 26 8.50 -0.25 11.61
C GLN A 26 7.28 -1.13 11.34
N VAL A 27 7.38 -2.44 11.61
CA VAL A 27 6.25 -3.38 11.47
C VAL A 27 5.08 -2.96 12.37
N ARG A 28 5.36 -2.61 13.63
CA ARG A 28 4.33 -2.13 14.57
C ARG A 28 3.67 -0.84 14.12
N GLU A 29 4.43 0.13 13.67
CA GLU A 29 3.91 1.42 13.20
C GLU A 29 2.99 1.23 11.99
N LEU A 30 3.39 0.39 11.03
CA LEU A 30 2.56 0.06 9.87
C LEU A 30 1.25 -0.61 10.29
N GLY A 31 1.31 -1.58 11.20
CA GLY A 31 0.13 -2.27 11.74
C GLY A 31 -0.85 -1.30 12.41
N LEU A 32 -0.35 -0.35 13.21
CA LEU A 32 -1.17 0.67 13.85
C LEU A 32 -1.85 1.59 12.82
N VAL A 33 -1.15 2.00 11.78
CA VAL A 33 -1.72 2.82 10.70
C VAL A 33 -2.82 2.06 9.97
N HIS A 34 -2.61 0.79 9.61
CA HIS A 34 -3.61 -0.04 8.95
C HIS A 34 -4.88 -0.18 9.79
N ILE A 35 -4.75 -0.53 11.06
CA ILE A 35 -5.89 -0.70 11.97
C ILE A 35 -6.62 0.62 12.20
N SER A 36 -5.90 1.71 12.42
CA SER A 36 -6.49 3.03 12.64
C SER A 36 -7.31 3.52 11.45
N ASN A 37 -6.81 3.30 10.24
CA ASN A 37 -7.54 3.66 9.03
C ASN A 37 -8.83 2.84 8.85
N LEU A 38 -8.78 1.54 9.11
CA LEU A 38 -9.98 0.70 9.08
C LEU A 38 -11.01 1.14 10.13
N ASP A 39 -10.56 1.50 11.31
CA ASP A 39 -11.44 1.98 12.38
C ASP A 39 -12.14 3.29 12.00
N LEU A 40 -11.43 4.22 11.36
CA LEU A 40 -12.03 5.44 10.83
C LEU A 40 -13.13 5.16 9.80
N ILE A 41 -12.90 4.22 8.88
CA ILE A 41 -13.91 3.83 7.88
C ILE A 41 -15.08 3.15 8.55
N ALA A 42 -14.84 2.23 9.49
CA ALA A 42 -15.88 1.51 10.22
C ALA A 42 -16.78 2.43 11.02
N LYS A 43 -16.24 3.50 11.58
CA LYS A 43 -16.98 4.52 12.34
C LYS A 43 -17.68 5.57 11.48
N GLY A 44 -17.49 5.54 10.18
CA GLY A 44 -18.00 6.57 9.27
C GLY A 44 -17.30 7.92 9.40
N ALA A 45 -16.09 7.96 9.98
CA ALA A 45 -15.29 9.16 10.21
C ALA A 45 -14.19 9.36 9.17
N ALA A 46 -14.06 8.46 8.20
CA ALA A 46 -13.03 8.55 7.16
C ALA A 46 -13.38 9.58 6.10
N THR A 47 -12.36 10.33 5.69
CA THR A 47 -12.42 11.23 4.55
C THR A 47 -12.06 10.50 3.25
N ALA A 48 -12.31 11.13 2.10
CA ALA A 48 -11.83 10.64 0.81
C ALA A 48 -10.31 10.45 0.81
N GLN A 49 -9.57 11.32 1.49
CA GLN A 49 -8.12 11.25 1.57
C GLN A 49 -7.65 10.02 2.38
N VAL A 50 -8.34 9.68 3.45
CA VAL A 50 -8.09 8.43 4.18
C VAL A 50 -8.32 7.23 3.28
N LEU A 51 -9.41 7.19 2.52
CA LEU A 51 -9.69 6.11 1.57
C LEU A 51 -8.60 5.97 0.52
N LEU A 52 -8.16 7.07 -0.09
CA LEU A 52 -7.07 7.06 -1.06
C LEU A 52 -5.76 6.56 -0.45
N GLY A 53 -5.46 6.96 0.79
CA GLY A 53 -4.30 6.45 1.53
C GLY A 53 -4.36 4.95 1.78
N VAL A 54 -5.52 4.43 2.16
CA VAL A 54 -5.74 2.98 2.32
C VAL A 54 -5.58 2.24 1.00
N MET A 55 -6.15 2.75 -0.08
CA MET A 55 -6.03 2.15 -1.41
C MET A 55 -4.56 2.13 -1.88
N GLY A 56 -3.81 3.22 -1.63
CA GLY A 56 -2.38 3.27 -1.89
C GLY A 56 -1.61 2.21 -1.09
N GLY A 57 -1.97 2.01 0.17
CA GLY A 57 -1.42 0.95 1.01
C GLY A 57 -1.71 -0.45 0.47
N VAL A 58 -2.94 -0.71 0.03
CA VAL A 58 -3.31 -2.00 -0.58
C VAL A 58 -2.52 -2.26 -1.87
N LEU A 59 -2.35 -1.25 -2.72
CA LEU A 59 -1.51 -1.34 -3.92
C LEU A 59 -0.04 -1.66 -3.57
N THR A 60 0.49 -1.00 -2.55
CA THR A 60 1.86 -1.25 -2.06
C THR A 60 2.03 -2.71 -1.64
N TRP A 61 1.15 -3.21 -0.81
CA TRP A 61 1.25 -4.58 -0.29
C TRP A 61 0.93 -5.64 -1.34
N HIS A 62 0.06 -5.35 -2.30
CA HIS A 62 -0.13 -6.22 -3.45
C HIS A 62 1.17 -6.37 -4.24
N ARG A 63 1.87 -5.27 -4.50
CA ARG A 63 3.16 -5.32 -5.19
C ARG A 63 4.22 -6.05 -4.38
N VAL A 64 4.28 -5.84 -3.07
CA VAL A 64 5.14 -6.60 -2.16
C VAL A 64 4.81 -8.10 -2.22
N ALA A 65 3.54 -8.47 -2.20
CA ALA A 65 3.09 -9.86 -2.31
C ALA A 65 3.56 -10.52 -3.60
N GLN A 66 3.47 -9.81 -4.72
CA GLN A 66 4.00 -10.27 -6.02
C GLN A 66 5.51 -10.51 -5.97
N GLU A 67 6.25 -9.60 -5.36
CA GLU A 67 7.71 -9.70 -5.24
C GLU A 67 8.17 -10.83 -4.32
N ILE A 68 7.44 -11.08 -3.25
CA ILE A 68 7.73 -12.16 -2.28
C ILE A 68 7.18 -13.52 -2.78
N GLY A 69 6.12 -13.51 -3.58
CA GLY A 69 5.42 -14.70 -4.03
C GLY A 69 4.48 -15.30 -2.98
N ARG A 70 3.96 -14.47 -2.06
CA ARG A 70 3.00 -14.87 -1.01
C ARG A 70 1.93 -13.80 -0.84
N GLY A 71 0.70 -14.23 -0.54
CA GLY A 71 -0.41 -13.33 -0.19
C GLY A 71 -0.99 -12.56 -1.37
N GLU A 72 -0.64 -12.87 -2.60
CA GLU A 72 -1.13 -12.14 -3.78
C GLU A 72 -2.64 -12.27 -3.93
N ALA A 73 -3.20 -13.48 -3.79
CA ALA A 73 -4.64 -13.70 -3.92
C ALA A 73 -5.44 -12.91 -2.87
N GLU A 74 -4.97 -12.88 -1.64
CA GLU A 74 -5.56 -12.11 -0.55
C GLU A 74 -5.51 -10.61 -0.83
N MET A 75 -4.42 -10.12 -1.37
CA MET A 75 -4.28 -8.71 -1.72
C MET A 75 -5.14 -8.33 -2.95
N VAL A 76 -5.35 -9.22 -3.90
CA VAL A 76 -6.31 -9.02 -5.00
C VAL A 76 -7.73 -8.85 -4.45
N GLN A 77 -8.13 -9.67 -3.46
CA GLN A 77 -9.42 -9.50 -2.79
C GLN A 77 -9.55 -8.12 -2.13
N GLN A 78 -8.48 -7.60 -1.55
CA GLN A 78 -8.47 -6.26 -0.96
C GLN A 78 -8.61 -5.16 -2.04
N LEU A 79 -7.97 -5.32 -3.19
CA LEU A 79 -8.13 -4.39 -4.32
C LEU A 79 -9.58 -4.34 -4.80
N GLU A 80 -10.23 -5.48 -4.94
CA GLU A 80 -11.65 -5.59 -5.33
C GLU A 80 -12.56 -4.96 -4.27
N LEU A 81 -12.31 -5.24 -2.99
CA LEU A 81 -13.04 -4.66 -1.88
C LEU A 81 -13.00 -3.13 -1.90
N PHE A 82 -11.80 -2.56 -1.96
CA PHE A 82 -11.64 -1.10 -1.92
C PHE A 82 -12.10 -0.43 -3.22
N ALA A 83 -12.08 -1.11 -4.36
CA ALA A 83 -12.74 -0.64 -5.57
C ALA A 83 -14.25 -0.48 -5.35
N ALA A 84 -14.90 -1.43 -4.69
CA ALA A 84 -16.34 -1.34 -4.37
C ALA A 84 -16.63 -0.21 -3.35
N VAL A 85 -15.79 -0.05 -2.34
CA VAL A 85 -15.91 1.06 -1.37
C VAL A 85 -15.74 2.41 -2.06
N PHE A 86 -14.79 2.52 -2.97
CA PHE A 86 -14.55 3.75 -3.73
C PHE A 86 -15.71 4.08 -4.68
N ASP A 87 -16.26 3.10 -5.40
CA ASP A 87 -17.42 3.27 -6.26
C ASP A 87 -18.62 3.77 -5.46
N ARG A 88 -18.85 3.21 -4.28
CA ARG A 88 -19.91 3.66 -3.37
C ARG A 88 -19.66 5.09 -2.90
N TYR A 89 -18.43 5.42 -2.56
CA TYR A 89 -18.05 6.80 -2.23
C TYR A 89 -18.36 7.78 -3.36
N GLN A 90 -18.05 7.43 -4.59
CA GLN A 90 -18.36 8.28 -5.76
C GLN A 90 -19.87 8.48 -5.94
N GLN A 91 -20.68 7.48 -5.62
CA GLN A 91 -22.14 7.55 -5.75
C GLN A 91 -22.82 8.27 -4.57
N THR A 92 -22.31 8.09 -3.35
CA THR A 92 -22.99 8.53 -2.12
C THR A 92 -22.27 9.64 -1.37
N GLY A 93 -21.00 9.92 -1.68
CA GLY A 93 -20.14 10.82 -0.91
C GLY A 93 -19.71 10.28 0.44
N ARG A 94 -19.98 9.03 0.73
CA ARG A 94 -19.67 8.38 2.03
C ARG A 94 -18.64 7.29 1.88
N VAL A 95 -17.66 7.30 2.79
CA VAL A 95 -16.65 6.25 2.93
C VAL A 95 -17.10 5.31 4.06
N ILE A 96 -17.72 4.21 3.71
CA ILE A 96 -18.28 3.24 4.65
C ILE A 96 -18.05 1.81 4.19
N PHE A 97 -17.98 0.88 5.14
CA PHE A 97 -18.02 -0.57 4.90
C PHE A 97 -19.43 -1.13 5.12
N THR A 98 -19.77 -2.20 4.39
CA THR A 98 -20.73 -3.18 4.86
C THR A 98 -20.08 -4.07 5.94
N GLY A 99 -20.89 -4.83 6.70
CA GLY A 99 -20.35 -5.77 7.69
C GLY A 99 -19.38 -6.80 7.10
N PRO A 100 -19.73 -7.50 6.00
CA PRO A 100 -18.82 -8.43 5.32
C PRO A 100 -17.54 -7.77 4.79
N GLU A 101 -17.62 -6.56 4.25
CA GLU A 101 -16.48 -5.78 3.78
C GLU A 101 -15.50 -5.46 4.93
N TYR A 102 -16.02 -5.07 6.08
CA TYR A 102 -15.19 -4.79 7.25
C TYR A 102 -14.43 -6.05 7.72
N GLN A 103 -15.10 -7.20 7.75
CA GLN A 103 -14.46 -8.46 8.11
C GLN A 103 -13.38 -8.87 7.12
N LEU A 104 -13.64 -8.67 5.82
CA LEU A 104 -12.65 -8.94 4.78
C LEU A 104 -11.46 -7.98 4.85
N ALA A 105 -11.71 -6.69 5.13
CA ALA A 105 -10.65 -5.69 5.31
C ALA A 105 -9.74 -6.02 6.50
N LYS A 106 -10.29 -6.50 7.61
CA LYS A 106 -9.49 -6.96 8.77
C LYS A 106 -8.57 -8.12 8.40
N ARG A 107 -9.04 -9.09 7.62
CA ARG A 107 -8.19 -10.17 7.11
C ARG A 107 -7.07 -9.65 6.21
N GLY A 108 -7.35 -8.62 5.44
CA GLY A 108 -6.34 -7.94 4.62
C GLY A 108 -5.22 -7.31 5.46
N VAL A 109 -5.56 -6.73 6.61
CA VAL A 109 -4.55 -6.20 7.55
C VAL A 109 -3.67 -7.32 8.10
N GLU A 110 -4.24 -8.46 8.46
CA GLU A 110 -3.46 -9.63 8.90
C GLU A 110 -2.46 -10.10 7.82
N THR A 111 -2.88 -10.12 6.56
CA THR A 111 -1.99 -10.44 5.43
C THR A 111 -0.90 -9.37 5.27
N GLN A 112 -1.23 -8.10 5.37
CA GLN A 112 -0.26 -7.01 5.29
C GLN A 112 0.77 -7.09 6.42
N ASP A 113 0.35 -7.37 7.63
CA ASP A 113 1.23 -7.53 8.79
C ASP A 113 2.19 -8.72 8.59
N ALA A 114 1.70 -9.84 8.07
CA ALA A 114 2.54 -10.98 7.75
C ALA A 114 3.57 -10.66 6.65
N LEU A 115 3.18 -9.92 5.62
CA LEU A 115 4.08 -9.46 4.56
C LEU A 115 5.13 -8.47 5.08
N ALA A 116 4.75 -7.59 6.02
CA ALA A 116 5.66 -6.63 6.63
C ALA A 116 6.82 -7.30 7.37
N GLU A 117 6.60 -8.48 7.95
CA GLU A 117 7.64 -9.27 8.61
C GLU A 117 8.61 -9.96 7.63
N LEU A 118 8.20 -10.11 6.37
CA LEU A 118 8.97 -10.84 5.35
C LEU A 118 9.70 -9.95 4.36
N VAL A 119 9.26 -8.71 4.20
CA VAL A 119 9.77 -7.79 3.17
C VAL A 119 11.06 -7.11 3.62
N ASP A 120 12.00 -6.93 2.69
CA ASP A 120 13.17 -6.08 2.91
C ASP A 120 12.81 -4.60 2.74
N GLN A 121 13.58 -3.72 3.39
CA GLN A 121 13.32 -2.27 3.38
C GLN A 121 13.34 -1.67 1.97
N HIS A 122 14.26 -2.12 1.12
CA HIS A 122 14.36 -1.63 -0.25
C HIS A 122 13.11 -1.95 -1.07
N THR A 123 12.64 -3.20 -1.02
CA THR A 123 11.42 -3.64 -1.72
C THR A 123 10.19 -2.90 -1.21
N ALA A 124 10.07 -2.72 0.11
CA ALA A 124 8.95 -1.98 0.71
C ALA A 124 8.92 -0.51 0.25
N VAL A 125 10.05 0.18 0.29
CA VAL A 125 10.16 1.59 -0.14
C VAL A 125 9.87 1.73 -1.64
N ALA A 126 10.41 0.84 -2.48
CA ALA A 126 10.16 0.87 -3.93
C ALA A 126 8.68 0.62 -4.25
N ALA A 127 8.03 -0.31 -3.56
CA ALA A 127 6.61 -0.58 -3.72
C ALA A 127 5.75 0.62 -3.28
N ALA A 128 6.09 1.25 -2.15
CA ALA A 128 5.39 2.44 -1.67
C ALA A 128 5.52 3.63 -2.65
N ALA A 129 6.70 3.89 -3.17
CA ALA A 129 6.93 4.95 -4.15
C ALA A 129 6.16 4.69 -5.46
N TRP A 130 6.11 3.45 -5.91
CA TRP A 130 5.33 3.08 -7.09
C TRP A 130 3.83 3.30 -6.87
N SER A 131 3.27 2.87 -5.75
CA SER A 131 1.85 3.04 -5.45
C SER A 131 1.46 4.51 -5.27
N GLU A 132 2.30 5.32 -4.65
CA GLU A 132 2.10 6.76 -4.53
C GLU A 132 2.00 7.42 -5.91
N ALA A 133 2.86 7.06 -6.85
CA ALA A 133 2.81 7.54 -8.22
C ALA A 133 1.49 7.16 -8.92
N GLN A 134 0.97 5.94 -8.68
CA GLN A 134 -0.33 5.50 -9.21
C GLN A 134 -1.49 6.33 -8.65
N VAL A 135 -1.54 6.54 -7.34
CA VAL A 135 -2.58 7.34 -6.68
C VAL A 135 -2.54 8.80 -7.14
N ASN A 136 -1.36 9.39 -7.26
CA ASN A 136 -1.19 10.76 -7.75
C ASN A 136 -1.63 10.92 -9.21
N SER A 137 -1.37 9.93 -10.06
CA SER A 137 -1.84 9.89 -11.44
C SER A 137 -3.37 9.90 -11.52
N LEU A 138 -4.05 9.11 -10.70
CA LEU A 138 -5.52 9.10 -10.59
C LEU A 138 -6.08 10.47 -10.14
N ASN A 139 -5.46 11.08 -9.15
CA ASN A 139 -5.85 12.41 -8.67
C ASN A 139 -5.70 13.49 -9.75
N THR A 140 -4.63 13.46 -10.51
CA THR A 140 -4.38 14.41 -11.60
C THR A 140 -5.42 14.26 -12.71
N SER A 141 -5.73 13.03 -13.10
CA SER A 141 -6.77 12.74 -14.11
C SER A 141 -8.15 13.23 -13.69
N ARG A 142 -8.49 13.15 -12.41
CA ARG A 142 -9.77 13.65 -11.86
C ARG A 142 -9.85 15.18 -11.88
N ARG A 143 -8.75 15.88 -11.63
CA ARG A 143 -8.71 17.35 -11.66
C ARG A 143 -8.76 17.94 -13.07
N ALA A 144 -8.35 17.16 -14.06
CA ALA A 144 -8.35 17.55 -15.48
C ALA A 144 -9.69 17.28 -16.19
N ALA A 145 -10.59 16.53 -15.57
CA ALA A 145 -11.90 16.18 -16.14
C ALA A 145 -12.98 17.22 -15.85
#